data_5a2acc71eb27db885b602402f5797458
#
_entry.id   5a2acc71eb27db885b602402f5797458
#
_cell.length_a   1.000
_cell.length_b   1.000
_cell.length_c   1.000
_cell.angle_alpha   90.00
_cell.angle_beta   90.00
_cell.angle_gamma   90.00
#
_symmetry.space_group_name_H-M   'P 1'
#
loop_
_entity.id
_entity.type
_entity.pdbx_description
1 polymer ?
#
loop_
_entity_poly.entity_id
_entity_poly.type
_entity_poly.pdbx_seq_one_letter_code
_entity_poly.pdbx_strand_id
1 'polypeptide(L)' 'MIFEKIDDWNQRAKVFEGWVVRTHERVYHPSNGYSESGDGWDWRISTCFVPDKNHEWELPPKEQGE' A
#
# COMPACT_ATOMS: atom_id res chain seq x y z
N MET A 1 -6.94 13.63 4.93
CA MET A 1 -6.78 12.18 5.21
C MET A 1 -5.33 11.89 5.52
N ILE A 2 -5.10 11.28 6.65
CA ILE A 2 -3.74 11.01 7.09
C ILE A 2 -3.50 9.52 7.04
N PHE A 3 -2.49 9.12 6.31
CA PHE A 3 -2.16 7.72 6.20
C PHE A 3 -1.13 7.33 7.23
N GLU A 4 -1.35 6.16 7.84
CA GLU A 4 -0.36 5.61 8.74
C GLU A 4 0.19 4.33 8.16
N LYS A 5 1.44 4.08 8.42
CA LYS A 5 2.15 2.97 7.83
C LYS A 5 1.72 1.66 8.46
N ILE A 6 1.35 0.69 7.65
CA ILE A 6 1.10 -0.65 8.14
C ILE A 6 2.38 -1.45 8.04
N ASP A 7 3.01 -1.42 6.87
CA ASP A 7 4.30 -2.07 6.67
C ASP A 7 4.98 -1.31 5.52
N ASP A 8 6.03 -1.89 4.98
CA ASP A 8 6.81 -1.18 3.97
C ASP A 8 6.03 -0.89 2.71
N TRP A 9 4.95 -1.61 2.48
CA TRP A 9 4.24 -1.52 1.21
C TRP A 9 2.81 -1.02 1.37
N ASN A 10 2.31 -0.95 2.59
CA ASN A 10 0.91 -0.65 2.85
C ASN A 10 0.74 0.46 3.84
N GLN A 11 -0.28 1.26 3.62
CA GLN A 11 -0.66 2.33 4.53
C GLN A 11 -2.17 2.34 4.64
N ARG A 12 -2.68 2.87 5.72
CA ARG A 12 -4.12 2.97 5.90
C ARG A 12 -4.49 4.36 6.40
N ALA A 13 -5.69 4.77 6.10
CA ALA A 13 -6.22 6.02 6.59
C ALA A 13 -7.62 5.80 7.12
N LYS A 14 -7.90 6.41 8.24
CA LYS A 14 -9.22 6.30 8.86
C LYS A 14 -10.20 7.12 8.07
N VAL A 15 -11.31 6.53 7.70
CA VAL A 15 -12.38 7.24 7.02
C VAL A 15 -13.68 6.83 7.67
N PHE A 16 -14.77 7.44 7.23
CA PHE A 16 -16.07 7.16 7.82
C PHE A 16 -16.40 5.69 7.63
N GLU A 17 -16.65 5.02 8.73
CA GLU A 17 -17.06 3.62 8.78
C GLU A 17 -16.02 2.64 8.26
N GLY A 18 -14.77 3.03 8.23
CA GLY A 18 -13.77 2.07 7.79
C GLY A 18 -12.43 2.69 7.58
N TRP A 19 -11.71 2.07 6.67
CA TRP A 19 -10.33 2.43 6.37
C TRP A 19 -10.15 2.40 4.88
N VAL A 20 -9.31 3.28 4.39
CA VAL A 20 -8.79 3.19 3.04
C VAL A 20 -7.39 2.64 3.15
N VAL A 21 -7.13 1.54 2.48
CA VAL A 21 -5.81 0.93 2.49
C VAL A 21 -5.16 1.18 1.15
N ARG A 22 -3.97 1.73 1.20
CA ARG A 22 -3.21 2.04 0.02
C ARG A 22 -2.01 1.12 -0.02
N THR A 23 -1.86 0.41 -1.12
CA THR A 23 -0.79 -0.55 -1.29
C THR A 23 0.12 -0.07 -2.41
N HIS A 24 1.39 -0.03 -2.15
CA HIS A 24 2.40 0.25 -3.17
C HIS A 24 3.01 -1.08 -3.58
N GLU A 25 3.11 -1.29 -4.87
CA GLU A 25 3.70 -2.52 -5.38
C GLU A 25 4.73 -2.18 -6.41
N ARG A 26 5.77 -2.96 -6.45
CA ARG A 26 6.73 -2.86 -7.54
C ARG A 26 6.35 -3.89 -8.58
N VAL A 27 6.30 -3.45 -9.82
CA VAL A 27 5.96 -4.31 -10.92
C VAL A 27 7.11 -4.26 -11.92
N TYR A 28 7.56 -5.41 -12.34
CA TYR A 28 8.64 -5.49 -13.31
C TYR A 28 8.05 -5.49 -14.71
N HIS A 29 8.57 -4.62 -15.55
CA HIS A 29 8.14 -4.54 -16.93
C HIS A 29 9.28 -4.99 -17.81
N PRO A 30 9.24 -6.20 -18.33
CA PRO A 30 10.30 -6.62 -19.22
C PRO A 30 10.21 -5.86 -20.52
N SER A 31 11.34 -5.60 -21.10
CA SER A 31 11.39 -4.92 -22.36
C SER A 31 10.83 -5.81 -23.45
N ASN A 32 9.99 -5.24 -24.29
CA ASN A 32 9.52 -6.01 -25.42
C ASN A 32 10.07 -5.47 -26.71
N GLY A 33 11.13 -4.69 -26.59
CA GLY A 33 11.77 -4.18 -27.78
C GLY A 33 11.26 -2.84 -28.25
N TYR A 34 10.21 -2.36 -27.64
CA TYR A 34 9.65 -1.09 -28.02
C TYR A 34 9.72 -0.04 -26.95
N SER A 35 9.99 -0.45 -25.74
CA SER A 35 10.02 0.49 -24.66
C SER A 35 11.30 1.26 -24.70
N GLU A 36 11.21 2.55 -24.61
CA GLU A 36 12.41 3.33 -24.59
C GLU A 36 13.13 3.24 -23.30
N SER A 37 12.41 2.94 -22.24
CA SER A 37 13.07 2.78 -20.97
C SER A 37 13.57 1.38 -20.75
N GLY A 38 13.21 0.45 -21.63
CA GLY A 38 13.68 -0.90 -21.48
C GLY A 38 13.07 -1.61 -20.30
N ASP A 39 13.76 -2.58 -19.82
CA ASP A 39 13.32 -3.31 -18.64
C ASP A 39 13.38 -2.41 -17.46
N GLY A 40 12.47 -2.59 -16.56
CA GLY A 40 12.52 -1.78 -15.39
C GLY A 40 11.45 -2.10 -14.42
N TRP A 41 11.57 -1.49 -13.27
CA TRP A 41 10.60 -1.63 -12.21
C TRP A 41 9.80 -0.37 -12.13
N ASP A 42 8.51 -0.55 -12.01
CA ASP A 42 7.60 0.57 -11.81
C ASP A 42 6.87 0.40 -10.52
N TRP A 43 6.31 1.47 -10.05
CA TRP A 43 5.48 1.44 -8.86
C TRP A 43 4.03 1.47 -9.28
N ARG A 44 3.24 0.71 -8.58
CA ARG A 44 1.82 0.71 -8.78
C ARG A 44 1.17 0.95 -7.44
N ILE A 45 0.13 1.75 -7.44
CA ILE A 45 -0.59 2.06 -6.21
C ILE A 45 -2.00 1.57 -6.38
N SER A 46 -2.48 0.79 -5.44
CA SER A 46 -3.87 0.40 -5.40
C SER A 46 -4.46 0.78 -4.08
N THR A 47 -5.75 1.01 -4.09
CA THR A 47 -6.46 1.35 -2.86
C THR A 47 -7.68 0.48 -2.76
N CYS A 48 -8.09 0.20 -1.53
CA CYS A 48 -9.33 -0.49 -1.28
C CYS A 48 -9.92 0.02 0.02
N PHE A 49 -11.21 -0.21 0.17
CA PHE A 49 -11.92 0.18 1.37
C PHE A 49 -12.12 -1.04 2.24
N VAL A 50 -11.81 -0.91 3.53
CA VAL A 50 -12.00 -1.97 4.49
C VAL A 50 -13.07 -1.51 5.47
N PRO A 51 -14.22 -2.15 5.50
CA PRO A 51 -15.27 -1.72 6.43
C PRO A 51 -14.86 -2.01 7.86
N ASP A 52 -15.03 -1.02 8.71
CA ASP A 52 -14.68 -1.17 10.12
C ASP A 52 -15.34 -0.02 10.85
N LYS A 53 -16.60 -0.19 11.11
CA LYS A 53 -17.42 0.91 11.57
C LYS A 53 -16.88 1.57 12.82
N ASN A 54 -16.34 0.79 13.73
CA ASN A 54 -15.84 1.33 14.97
C ASN A 54 -14.34 1.48 14.99
N HIS A 55 -13.71 1.29 13.86
CA HIS A 55 -12.26 1.45 13.74
C HIS A 55 -11.52 0.61 14.78
N GLU A 56 -11.87 -0.66 14.80
CA GLU A 56 -11.29 -1.56 15.79
C GLU A 56 -10.03 -2.25 15.29
N TRP A 57 -9.71 -2.07 14.04
CA TRP A 57 -8.53 -2.69 13.47
C TRP A 57 -7.28 -2.07 14.07
N GLU A 58 -6.55 -2.85 14.81
CA GLU A 58 -5.33 -2.39 15.43
C GLU A 58 -4.15 -3.02 14.75
N LEU A 59 -3.14 -2.23 14.54
CA LEU A 59 -1.92 -2.76 13.95
C LEU A 59 -1.12 -3.43 15.04
N PRO A 60 -0.40 -4.51 14.68
CA PRO A 60 0.42 -5.16 15.70
C PRO A 60 1.52 -4.20 16.15
N PRO A 61 2.02 -4.40 17.35
CA PRO A 61 3.11 -3.56 17.82
C PRO A 61 4.29 -3.70 16.90
N LYS A 62 4.98 -2.60 16.71
CA LYS A 62 6.13 -2.63 15.85
C LYS A 62 7.20 -3.50 16.49
N GLU A 63 7.78 -4.34 15.66
CA GLU A 63 8.86 -5.16 16.15
C GLU A 63 10.04 -4.31 16.40
N GLN A 64 10.62 -4.44 17.56
CA GLN A 64 11.72 -3.61 17.90
C GLN A 64 12.99 -4.38 17.84
N GLY A 65 13.99 -3.78 17.32
CA GLY A 65 15.27 -4.37 17.37
C GLY A 65 15.39 -5.61 16.62
N GLU A 66 14.44 -5.82 15.94
CA GLU A 66 14.46 -7.02 15.26
C GLU A 66 14.99 -6.89 14.12
#